data_8f03c7fe8a49bd80d36a6ec01b0e61d5
#
_entry.id   8f03c7fe8a49bd80d36a6ec01b0e61d5
#
_cell.length_a   1.000
_cell.length_b   1.000
_cell.length_c   1.000
_cell.angle_alpha   90.00
_cell.angle_beta   90.00
_cell.angle_gamma   90.00
#
_symmetry.space_group_name_H-M   'P 1'
#
loop_
_entity.id
_entity.type
_entity.pdbx_description
1 polymer ?
#
loop_
_entity_poly.entity_id
_entity_poly.type
_entity_poly.pdbx_seq_one_letter_code
_entity_poly.pdbx_strand_id
1 'polypeptide(L)'
;MKKIISVILLLCTALSLASCGGGNKPTGGDNKPANFKAWAFHSFEKTIVNIAPKGSLKTDYTVYLSKGETEGCQVAVYSDKAIENATLTKKSGGADNIEVSVYSMNRTHKIVKKYYTDALIPYSGKSIDVEARVILPFMIEFKTNENTEAGEYKYVYEFKDESGKVLATYNITVHVWDFELPKEKTFATSANIRSDFIAHFGVYNEETYAAWYDMLLDHNMSAYRIPYGIFDPRGEKYMSDPRVTSFIVSIPTDKDNNILEDELAKIRARLKENPEWLKKAFFLPLDEPHTKEQLAKLREWEKQLTALCPEIEIMAPYYTNIQIGEGRDQTDDMAEYTDLWCPKLCLWDDAESYGEFLDYKPAKSFEERMNEQIAKGDRMWSYVCNDPDDPYAQLFIDTEGANQRLMFWQMYQRDVEGFLYWAVNYYGYKSNSDSEDDVTPYNPWEISNPNMTDGDGRRVYGDGYLFYPGSEVRAGLACSSIRAKIVRDGIDDIELFYLAEKYLDKDWIVNKTKEGTPTLTSYSTSDKFAALRIEIGNALEEAMKK
;
A
#
# COMPACT_ATOMS: atom_id res chain seq x y z
N MET A 1 40.33 -0.37 37.76
CA MET A 1 41.73 -0.30 37.21
C MET A 1 41.66 -0.37 35.70
N LYS A 2 42.20 0.71 35.14
CA LYS A 2 42.73 0.91 33.75
C LYS A 2 42.00 0.32 32.52
N LYS A 3 41.49 1.27 31.73
CA LYS A 3 41.13 1.26 30.33
C LYS A 3 42.25 0.74 29.42
N ILE A 4 41.92 0.09 28.32
CA ILE A 4 42.72 0.14 27.08
C ILE A 4 41.73 0.29 25.92
N ILE A 5 41.81 1.44 25.25
CA ILE A 5 41.21 1.80 23.99
C ILE A 5 42.21 1.42 22.90
N SER A 6 41.80 0.62 21.91
CA SER A 6 42.61 0.40 20.70
C SER A 6 41.89 1.02 19.51
N VAL A 7 42.43 2.15 19.06
CA VAL A 7 42.11 2.77 17.78
C VAL A 7 42.98 2.13 16.70
N ILE A 8 42.37 1.52 15.70
CA ILE A 8 43.08 1.05 14.50
C ILE A 8 42.82 2.09 13.40
N LEU A 9 43.89 2.85 13.08
CA LEU A 9 43.95 3.75 11.95
C LEU A 9 44.45 2.96 10.76
N LEU A 10 43.64 2.79 9.69
CA LEU A 10 44.14 2.24 8.43
C LEU A 10 44.54 3.41 7.51
N LEU A 11 45.84 3.55 7.28
CA LEU A 11 46.43 4.40 6.24
C LEU A 11 46.34 3.65 4.89
N CYS A 12 45.60 4.18 3.92
CA CYS A 12 45.76 3.81 2.52
C CYS A 12 46.80 4.73 1.85
N THR A 13 47.95 4.20 1.55
CA THR A 13 48.98 4.86 0.76
C THR A 13 48.66 4.73 -0.72
N ALA A 14 48.45 5.87 -1.39
CA ALA A 14 48.38 5.95 -2.84
C ALA A 14 49.79 5.86 -3.46
N LEU A 15 50.02 4.88 -4.33
CA LEU A 15 51.16 4.86 -5.23
C LEU A 15 50.74 5.45 -6.56
N SER A 16 51.27 6.63 -6.87
CA SER A 16 51.22 7.24 -8.18
C SER A 16 52.38 6.68 -9.05
N LEU A 17 52.05 6.01 -10.14
CA LEU A 17 52.98 5.72 -11.21
C LEU A 17 52.64 6.63 -12.39
N ALA A 18 53.48 7.63 -12.61
CA ALA A 18 53.48 8.41 -13.83
C ALA A 18 54.17 7.63 -14.95
N SER A 19 53.49 7.45 -16.06
CA SER A 19 54.10 7.03 -17.34
C SER A 19 53.74 8.04 -18.41
N CYS A 20 54.72 8.78 -18.88
CA CYS A 20 54.64 9.62 -20.09
C CYS A 20 54.69 8.74 -21.35
N GLY A 21 53.71 8.90 -22.23
CA GLY A 21 53.73 8.31 -23.57
C GLY A 21 52.73 9.03 -24.46
N GLY A 22 53.24 9.74 -25.48
CA GLY A 22 52.54 10.71 -26.30
C GLY A 22 51.51 10.17 -27.28
N GLY A 23 50.61 11.06 -27.58
CA GLY A 23 49.95 11.29 -28.87
C GLY A 23 49.02 10.24 -29.44
N ASN A 24 47.72 10.46 -29.29
CA ASN A 24 46.77 10.55 -30.42
C ASN A 24 45.40 10.97 -29.84
N LYS A 25 44.83 12.07 -30.33
CA LYS A 25 43.42 12.41 -30.05
C LYS A 25 42.54 11.34 -30.69
N PRO A 26 41.66 10.64 -29.96
CA PRO A 26 40.62 9.90 -30.60
C PRO A 26 39.46 10.88 -30.92
N THR A 27 39.12 10.89 -32.19
CA THR A 27 37.83 11.34 -32.73
C THR A 27 36.67 10.78 -31.91
N GLY A 28 35.64 11.61 -31.67
CA GLY A 28 34.48 11.35 -30.85
C GLY A 28 33.81 9.98 -31.06
N GLY A 29 34.17 9.06 -30.24
CA GLY A 29 33.47 7.77 -30.09
C GLY A 29 32.48 7.86 -28.95
N ASP A 30 31.36 7.21 -29.11
CA ASP A 30 30.31 7.06 -28.12
C ASP A 30 30.87 6.55 -26.76
N ASN A 31 31.09 7.47 -25.81
CA ASN A 31 31.65 7.17 -24.49
C ASN A 31 30.58 6.63 -23.51
N LYS A 32 29.56 5.90 -23.99
CA LYS A 32 28.73 5.13 -23.09
C LYS A 32 29.55 4.02 -22.43
N PRO A 33 29.33 3.70 -21.13
CA PRO A 33 29.87 2.49 -20.53
C PRO A 33 29.58 1.28 -21.43
N ALA A 34 30.52 0.35 -21.56
CA ALA A 34 30.41 -0.76 -22.53
C ALA A 34 29.16 -1.64 -22.33
N ASN A 35 28.53 -1.59 -21.17
CA ASN A 35 27.32 -2.33 -20.84
C ASN A 35 26.28 -1.45 -20.14
N PHE A 36 25.98 -0.28 -20.71
CA PHE A 36 24.91 0.61 -20.24
C PHE A 36 23.55 0.15 -20.78
N LYS A 37 22.57 0.03 -19.89
CA LYS A 37 21.19 -0.31 -20.21
C LYS A 37 20.24 0.71 -19.62
N ALA A 38 19.13 0.98 -20.30
CA ALA A 38 18.07 1.87 -19.86
C ALA A 38 16.73 1.31 -20.32
N TRP A 39 15.69 1.40 -19.48
CA TRP A 39 14.35 0.93 -19.82
C TRP A 39 13.28 1.62 -18.99
N ALA A 40 12.03 1.56 -19.47
CA ALA A 40 10.82 1.93 -18.76
C ALA A 40 9.96 0.69 -18.53
N PHE A 41 9.19 0.66 -17.41
CA PHE A 41 8.42 -0.49 -16.99
C PHE A 41 7.28 -0.09 -16.03
N HIS A 42 6.47 -1.04 -15.61
CA HIS A 42 5.30 -0.79 -14.78
C HIS A 42 5.64 -0.16 -13.42
N SER A 43 4.76 0.77 -12.96
CA SER A 43 4.91 1.45 -11.67
C SER A 43 4.97 0.51 -10.48
N PHE A 44 4.21 -0.58 -10.53
CA PHE A 44 4.08 -1.55 -9.45
C PHE A 44 5.18 -2.63 -9.43
N GLU A 45 6.03 -2.75 -10.43
CA GLU A 45 7.12 -3.75 -10.41
C GLU A 45 8.21 -3.39 -9.40
N LYS A 46 8.60 -4.36 -8.59
CA LYS A 46 9.68 -4.18 -7.61
C LYS A 46 11.03 -4.54 -8.20
N THR A 47 11.96 -3.61 -8.12
CA THR A 47 13.30 -3.80 -8.66
C THR A 47 14.22 -4.48 -7.65
N ILE A 48 14.86 -5.59 -8.06
CA ILE A 48 15.96 -6.21 -7.34
C ILE A 48 17.25 -5.63 -7.95
N VAL A 49 17.82 -4.62 -7.29
CA VAL A 49 18.84 -3.75 -7.91
C VAL A 49 20.18 -4.44 -8.18
N ASN A 50 20.50 -5.52 -7.48
CA ASN A 50 21.75 -6.27 -7.65
C ASN A 50 21.63 -7.44 -8.66
N ILE A 51 20.55 -7.50 -9.43
CA ILE A 51 20.35 -8.47 -10.52
C ILE A 51 20.34 -7.72 -11.84
N ALA A 52 21.32 -7.98 -12.71
CA ALA A 52 21.39 -7.33 -14.02
C ALA A 52 20.12 -7.59 -14.85
N PRO A 53 19.57 -6.55 -15.52
CA PRO A 53 18.36 -6.70 -16.31
C PRO A 53 18.59 -7.60 -17.53
N LYS A 54 17.57 -8.40 -17.87
CA LYS A 54 17.58 -9.36 -19.00
C LYS A 54 16.53 -8.97 -20.03
N GLY A 55 16.62 -9.57 -21.22
CA GLY A 55 15.62 -9.42 -22.27
C GLY A 55 15.76 -8.16 -23.12
N SER A 56 14.71 -7.88 -23.91
CA SER A 56 14.61 -6.67 -24.74
C SER A 56 14.10 -5.52 -23.88
N LEU A 57 14.89 -4.49 -23.72
CA LEU A 57 14.62 -3.32 -22.90
C LEU A 57 14.16 -2.17 -23.80
N LYS A 58 13.02 -1.55 -23.45
CA LYS A 58 12.45 -0.41 -24.18
C LYS A 58 12.44 0.82 -23.28
N THR A 59 12.69 1.98 -23.84
CA THR A 59 12.61 3.27 -23.15
C THR A 59 11.29 4.01 -23.44
N ASP A 60 10.44 3.46 -24.28
CA ASP A 60 9.09 3.97 -24.56
C ASP A 60 8.10 3.25 -23.66
N TYR A 61 7.17 4.00 -23.05
CA TYR A 61 6.14 3.47 -22.17
C TYR A 61 4.86 4.29 -22.29
N THR A 62 3.70 3.65 -22.16
CA THR A 62 2.41 4.34 -22.10
C THR A 62 1.75 4.10 -20.74
N VAL A 63 1.46 5.20 -20.04
CA VAL A 63 0.66 5.21 -18.81
C VAL A 63 -0.78 5.48 -19.18
N TYR A 64 -1.71 4.68 -18.66
CA TYR A 64 -3.15 4.83 -18.85
C TYR A 64 -3.79 5.21 -17.53
N LEU A 65 -4.58 6.29 -17.52
CA LEU A 65 -5.32 6.73 -16.34
C LEU A 65 -6.59 7.50 -16.74
N SER A 66 -7.51 7.62 -15.82
CA SER A 66 -8.72 8.45 -15.96
C SER A 66 -8.49 9.88 -15.47
N LYS A 67 -9.52 10.73 -15.59
CA LYS A 67 -9.56 12.02 -14.90
C LYS A 67 -9.71 11.78 -13.39
N GLY A 68 -9.01 12.58 -12.56
CA GLY A 68 -9.03 12.46 -11.10
C GLY A 68 -8.16 11.33 -10.53
N GLU A 69 -7.36 10.65 -11.35
CA GLU A 69 -6.52 9.51 -10.99
C GLU A 69 -5.03 9.88 -10.95
N THR A 70 -4.24 9.08 -10.24
CA THR A 70 -2.78 9.13 -10.26
C THR A 70 -2.23 7.78 -10.65
N GLU A 71 -1.50 7.72 -11.76
CA GLU A 71 -0.79 6.53 -12.23
C GLU A 71 0.62 6.89 -12.68
N GLY A 72 1.48 5.88 -12.85
CA GLY A 72 2.87 6.14 -13.19
C GLY A 72 3.56 5.03 -13.97
N CYS A 73 4.85 5.25 -14.15
CA CYS A 73 5.78 4.24 -14.66
C CYS A 73 7.11 4.38 -13.94
N GLN A 74 7.93 3.35 -14.05
CA GLN A 74 9.31 3.42 -13.63
C GLN A 74 10.22 3.56 -14.85
N VAL A 75 11.33 4.30 -14.68
CA VAL A 75 12.45 4.32 -15.62
C VAL A 75 13.71 3.95 -14.86
N ALA A 76 14.59 3.16 -15.47
CA ALA A 76 15.79 2.70 -14.79
C ALA A 76 17.01 2.71 -15.69
N VAL A 77 18.17 2.77 -15.05
CA VAL A 77 19.49 2.59 -15.68
C VAL A 77 20.28 1.50 -14.97
N TYR A 78 21.13 0.84 -15.72
CA TYR A 78 22.14 -0.10 -15.24
C TYR A 78 23.44 0.15 -15.98
N SER A 79 24.56 0.09 -15.28
CA SER A 79 25.89 0.21 -15.88
C SER A 79 26.86 -0.77 -15.23
N ASP A 80 27.80 -1.33 -16.01
CA ASP A 80 28.88 -2.14 -15.48
C ASP A 80 29.97 -1.30 -14.78
N LYS A 81 29.94 0.03 -14.96
CA LYS A 81 30.82 1.01 -14.31
C LYS A 81 29.98 2.04 -13.56
N ALA A 82 30.52 2.59 -12.50
CA ALA A 82 29.90 3.71 -11.80
C ALA A 82 29.74 4.92 -12.74
N ILE A 83 28.66 5.67 -12.55
CA ILE A 83 28.42 6.96 -13.22
C ILE A 83 28.19 7.97 -12.10
N GLU A 84 29.12 8.90 -11.95
CA GLU A 84 29.06 9.94 -10.92
C GLU A 84 28.24 11.14 -11.40
N ASN A 85 27.54 11.80 -10.46
CA ASN A 85 26.80 13.04 -10.67
C ASN A 85 25.82 13.01 -11.85
N ALA A 86 25.21 11.87 -12.11
CA ALA A 86 24.18 11.72 -13.15
C ALA A 86 22.89 12.46 -12.79
N THR A 87 22.08 12.81 -13.78
CA THR A 87 20.79 13.46 -13.59
C THR A 87 19.71 12.85 -14.47
N LEU A 88 18.49 12.73 -13.95
CA LEU A 88 17.28 12.50 -14.74
C LEU A 88 16.52 13.82 -14.83
N THR A 89 16.29 14.33 -16.03
CA THR A 89 15.63 15.64 -16.24
C THR A 89 14.54 15.55 -17.29
N LYS A 90 13.43 16.26 -17.08
CA LYS A 90 12.41 16.43 -18.10
C LYS A 90 12.93 17.34 -19.21
N LYS A 91 13.00 16.82 -20.44
CA LYS A 91 13.42 17.57 -21.63
C LYS A 91 12.24 18.34 -22.24
N SER A 92 11.11 17.70 -22.36
CA SER A 92 9.91 18.29 -22.97
C SER A 92 8.63 17.58 -22.48
N GLY A 93 7.52 18.15 -22.81
CA GLY A 93 6.19 17.67 -22.42
C GLY A 93 5.65 18.38 -21.20
N GLY A 94 4.35 18.33 -21.05
CA GLY A 94 3.59 18.93 -19.97
C GLY A 94 2.18 19.28 -20.43
N ALA A 95 1.28 19.32 -19.48
CA ALA A 95 -0.07 19.86 -19.60
C ALA A 95 -0.40 20.55 -18.28
N ASP A 96 -1.09 21.68 -18.32
CA ASP A 96 -1.37 22.49 -17.12
C ASP A 96 -2.21 21.72 -16.08
N ASN A 97 -3.00 20.76 -16.53
CA ASN A 97 -3.90 19.96 -15.68
C ASN A 97 -3.36 18.55 -15.38
N ILE A 98 -2.07 18.27 -15.64
CA ILE A 98 -1.40 17.02 -15.26
C ILE A 98 -0.18 17.38 -14.39
N GLU A 99 -0.30 17.09 -13.09
CA GLU A 99 0.82 17.23 -12.17
C GLU A 99 1.78 16.05 -12.34
N VAL A 100 3.08 16.31 -12.30
CA VAL A 100 4.12 15.28 -12.46
C VAL A 100 5.02 15.28 -11.26
N SER A 101 5.14 14.12 -10.61
CA SER A 101 6.07 13.87 -9.51
C SER A 101 7.12 12.85 -9.92
N VAL A 102 8.36 13.09 -9.52
CA VAL A 102 9.49 12.17 -9.77
C VAL A 102 10.12 11.78 -8.44
N TYR A 103 10.40 10.49 -8.30
CA TYR A 103 11.05 9.95 -7.11
C TYR A 103 12.27 9.14 -7.51
N SER A 104 13.34 9.23 -6.73
CA SER A 104 14.48 8.31 -6.81
C SER A 104 14.29 7.15 -5.85
N MET A 105 14.76 5.96 -6.25
CA MET A 105 14.64 4.73 -5.48
C MET A 105 16.03 4.18 -5.16
N ASN A 106 16.93 5.04 -4.72
CA ASN A 106 18.33 4.73 -4.46
C ASN A 106 18.60 4.19 -3.03
N ARG A 107 17.57 4.02 -2.22
CA ARG A 107 17.63 3.31 -0.94
C ARG A 107 17.05 1.91 -1.08
N THR A 108 17.74 0.92 -0.56
CA THR A 108 17.40 -0.49 -0.79
C THR A 108 17.38 -1.28 0.51
N HIS A 109 16.53 -2.31 0.53
CA HIS A 109 16.42 -3.27 1.62
C HIS A 109 17.11 -4.58 1.24
N LYS A 110 18.06 -5.02 2.07
CA LYS A 110 18.70 -6.30 1.88
C LYS A 110 17.86 -7.41 2.50
N ILE A 111 17.27 -8.23 1.64
CA ILE A 111 16.52 -9.42 2.03
C ILE A 111 17.27 -10.64 1.52
N VAL A 112 17.86 -11.41 2.43
CA VAL A 112 18.76 -12.53 2.14
C VAL A 112 19.95 -12.06 1.28
N LYS A 113 19.96 -12.33 -0.02
CA LYS A 113 21.03 -11.95 -0.99
C LYS A 113 20.55 -10.95 -2.04
N LYS A 114 19.30 -10.52 -1.97
CA LYS A 114 18.68 -9.58 -2.89
C LYS A 114 18.58 -8.21 -2.25
N TYR A 115 18.62 -7.15 -3.06
CA TYR A 115 18.43 -5.78 -2.61
C TYR A 115 17.21 -5.20 -3.32
N TYR A 116 16.13 -4.96 -2.58
CA TYR A 116 14.87 -4.47 -3.08
C TYR A 116 14.75 -2.95 -2.91
N THR A 117 14.18 -2.29 -3.90
CA THR A 117 13.68 -0.91 -3.74
C THR A 117 12.27 -0.93 -3.16
N ASP A 118 11.96 0.04 -2.30
CA ASP A 118 10.61 0.25 -1.76
C ASP A 118 10.32 1.74 -1.54
N ALA A 119 11.19 2.46 -0.83
CA ALA A 119 10.99 3.87 -0.51
C ALA A 119 11.09 4.79 -1.74
N LEU A 120 10.19 5.76 -1.83
CA LEU A 120 10.11 6.77 -2.89
C LEU A 120 10.59 8.12 -2.35
N ILE A 121 11.82 8.50 -2.68
CA ILE A 121 12.43 9.76 -2.24
C ILE A 121 12.13 10.85 -3.28
N PRO A 122 11.46 11.98 -2.93
CA PRO A 122 11.19 13.05 -3.87
C PRO A 122 12.45 13.51 -4.60
N TYR A 123 12.40 13.55 -5.92
CA TYR A 123 13.56 13.85 -6.76
C TYR A 123 13.31 15.09 -7.61
N SER A 124 14.19 16.07 -7.48
CA SER A 124 14.08 17.40 -8.14
C SER A 124 15.12 17.62 -9.25
N GLY A 125 15.70 16.54 -9.81
CA GLY A 125 16.72 16.66 -10.84
C GLY A 125 18.13 16.92 -10.29
N LYS A 126 18.36 16.77 -8.97
CA LYS A 126 19.70 16.84 -8.38
C LYS A 126 20.57 15.68 -8.85
N SER A 127 21.90 15.89 -8.83
CA SER A 127 22.85 14.83 -9.18
C SER A 127 22.70 13.62 -8.24
N ILE A 128 22.85 12.43 -8.83
CA ILE A 128 22.77 11.14 -8.16
C ILE A 128 23.80 10.20 -8.79
N ASP A 129 24.45 9.39 -7.96
CA ASP A 129 25.43 8.42 -8.43
C ASP A 129 24.76 7.09 -8.79
N VAL A 130 25.21 6.46 -9.87
CA VAL A 130 24.86 5.09 -10.23
C VAL A 130 26.03 4.20 -9.86
N GLU A 131 25.82 3.32 -8.91
CA GLU A 131 26.83 2.34 -8.53
C GLU A 131 27.07 1.31 -9.64
N ALA A 132 28.31 0.85 -9.78
CA ALA A 132 28.64 -0.18 -10.76
C ALA A 132 27.86 -1.48 -10.51
N ARG A 133 27.19 -2.00 -11.54
CA ARG A 133 26.39 -3.24 -11.52
C ARG A 133 25.17 -3.18 -10.60
N VAL A 134 24.69 -1.98 -10.31
CA VAL A 134 23.46 -1.73 -9.56
C VAL A 134 22.46 -1.03 -10.46
N ILE A 135 21.20 -1.44 -10.41
CA ILE A 135 20.10 -0.76 -11.09
C ILE A 135 19.72 0.46 -10.27
N LEU A 136 19.59 1.61 -10.91
CA LEU A 136 19.01 2.81 -10.31
C LEU A 136 17.66 3.08 -10.96
N PRO A 137 16.52 2.79 -10.29
CA PRO A 137 15.20 3.14 -10.78
C PRO A 137 14.74 4.51 -10.27
N PHE A 138 13.85 5.12 -11.06
CA PHE A 138 13.06 6.29 -10.71
C PHE A 138 11.59 5.99 -10.97
N MET A 139 10.71 6.47 -10.11
CA MET A 139 9.27 6.50 -10.33
C MET A 139 8.88 7.86 -10.91
N ILE A 140 8.05 7.86 -11.96
CA ILE A 140 7.44 9.05 -12.53
C ILE A 140 5.92 8.87 -12.44
N GLU A 141 5.25 9.72 -11.66
CA GLU A 141 3.79 9.71 -11.50
C GLU A 141 3.16 10.89 -12.23
N PHE A 142 1.98 10.66 -12.78
CA PHE A 142 1.13 11.64 -13.44
C PHE A 142 -0.21 11.67 -12.71
N LYS A 143 -0.59 12.84 -12.22
CA LYS A 143 -1.86 13.07 -11.53
C LYS A 143 -2.74 13.99 -12.36
N THR A 144 -3.88 13.48 -12.75
CA THR A 144 -4.92 14.21 -13.47
C THR A 144 -5.92 14.83 -12.49
N ASN A 145 -6.76 15.70 -12.97
CA ASN A 145 -7.91 16.25 -12.24
C ASN A 145 -9.15 16.25 -13.15
N GLU A 146 -10.28 16.71 -12.63
CA GLU A 146 -11.55 16.78 -13.34
C GLU A 146 -11.51 17.67 -14.61
N ASN A 147 -10.57 18.62 -14.68
CA ASN A 147 -10.40 19.52 -15.83
C ASN A 147 -9.37 19.02 -16.84
N THR A 148 -8.78 17.83 -16.63
CA THR A 148 -7.86 17.22 -17.59
C THR A 148 -8.64 16.76 -18.82
N GLU A 149 -8.26 17.23 -20.00
CA GLU A 149 -8.87 16.74 -21.24
C GLU A 149 -8.43 15.31 -21.54
N ALA A 150 -9.33 14.52 -22.12
CA ALA A 150 -9.01 13.18 -22.60
C ALA A 150 -8.05 13.24 -23.80
N GLY A 151 -7.17 12.25 -23.93
CA GLY A 151 -6.23 12.19 -25.04
C GLY A 151 -4.82 11.76 -24.66
N GLU A 152 -3.88 11.97 -25.57
CA GLU A 152 -2.48 11.58 -25.39
C GLU A 152 -1.58 12.78 -25.13
N TYR A 153 -0.76 12.66 -24.08
CA TYR A 153 0.24 13.66 -23.69
C TYR A 153 1.62 13.03 -23.70
N LYS A 154 2.57 13.67 -24.35
CA LYS A 154 3.92 13.13 -24.53
C LYS A 154 4.93 13.84 -23.63
N TYR A 155 5.70 13.06 -22.90
CA TYR A 155 6.79 13.51 -22.02
C TYR A 155 8.07 12.86 -22.44
N VAL A 156 9.16 13.64 -22.45
CA VAL A 156 10.50 13.14 -22.74
C VAL A 156 11.40 13.42 -21.55
N TYR A 157 12.04 12.39 -21.04
CA TYR A 157 13.06 12.49 -19.99
C TYR A 157 14.42 12.09 -20.54
N GLU A 158 15.47 12.75 -20.09
CA GLU A 158 16.84 12.43 -20.44
C GLU A 158 17.63 12.11 -19.18
N PHE A 159 18.33 10.96 -19.22
CA PHE A 159 19.34 10.61 -18.24
C PHE A 159 20.71 11.03 -18.76
N LYS A 160 21.42 11.85 -17.98
CA LYS A 160 22.67 12.50 -18.38
C LYS A 160 23.79 12.19 -17.40
N ASP A 161 25.01 12.09 -17.88
CA ASP A 161 26.21 12.07 -17.05
C ASP A 161 26.59 13.48 -16.56
N GLU A 162 27.64 13.57 -15.75
CA GLU A 162 28.18 14.82 -15.19
C GLU A 162 28.53 15.86 -16.27
N SER A 163 28.95 15.41 -17.45
CA SER A 163 29.28 16.31 -18.57
C SER A 163 28.05 16.89 -19.27
N GLY A 164 26.85 16.45 -18.92
CA GLY A 164 25.60 16.76 -19.58
C GLY A 164 25.33 15.93 -20.84
N LYS A 165 26.12 14.90 -21.12
CA LYS A 165 25.92 13.98 -22.24
C LYS A 165 24.72 13.10 -21.95
N VAL A 166 23.81 13.01 -22.91
CA VAL A 166 22.63 12.14 -22.83
C VAL A 166 23.06 10.67 -22.97
N LEU A 167 22.81 9.87 -21.94
CA LEU A 167 23.04 8.44 -21.91
C LEU A 167 21.80 7.65 -22.28
N ALA A 168 20.60 8.13 -21.89
CA ALA A 168 19.32 7.55 -22.26
C ALA A 168 18.26 8.63 -22.48
N THR A 169 17.29 8.31 -23.34
CA THR A 169 16.06 9.11 -23.54
C THR A 169 14.86 8.19 -23.33
N TYR A 170 13.92 8.63 -22.50
CA TYR A 170 12.67 7.94 -22.25
C TYR A 170 11.52 8.74 -22.85
N ASN A 171 10.69 8.06 -23.65
CA ASN A 171 9.48 8.63 -24.24
C ASN A 171 8.26 8.06 -23.51
N ILE A 172 7.63 8.88 -22.68
CA ILE A 172 6.46 8.47 -21.92
C ILE A 172 5.23 9.11 -22.55
N THR A 173 4.28 8.28 -22.96
CA THR A 173 2.95 8.71 -23.38
C THR A 173 2.00 8.55 -22.21
N VAL A 174 1.25 9.58 -21.88
CA VAL A 174 0.17 9.53 -20.89
C VAL A 174 -1.14 9.56 -21.66
N HIS A 175 -1.88 8.46 -21.62
CA HIS A 175 -3.21 8.32 -22.22
C HIS A 175 -4.26 8.56 -21.14
N VAL A 176 -5.04 9.62 -21.29
CA VAL A 176 -6.14 9.98 -20.37
C VAL A 176 -7.45 9.56 -20.99
N TRP A 177 -8.17 8.61 -20.33
CA TRP A 177 -9.52 8.22 -20.73
C TRP A 177 -10.53 9.33 -20.54
N ASP A 178 -11.59 9.34 -21.33
CA ASP A 178 -12.67 10.33 -21.27
C ASP A 178 -13.75 9.98 -20.23
N PHE A 179 -13.31 9.63 -19.03
CA PHE A 179 -14.15 9.51 -17.84
C PHE A 179 -13.37 9.92 -16.59
N GLU A 180 -14.11 10.19 -15.52
CA GLU A 180 -13.56 10.58 -14.22
C GLU A 180 -13.85 9.51 -13.18
N LEU A 181 -12.84 9.12 -12.39
CA LEU A 181 -13.08 8.35 -11.18
C LEU A 181 -13.68 9.24 -10.09
N PRO A 182 -14.67 8.72 -9.34
CA PRO A 182 -15.29 9.47 -8.26
C PRO A 182 -14.29 9.94 -7.21
N LYS A 183 -14.41 11.19 -6.76
CA LYS A 183 -13.64 11.70 -5.61
C LYS A 183 -14.07 11.03 -4.31
N GLU A 184 -15.36 10.81 -4.17
CA GLU A 184 -15.94 10.01 -3.09
C GLU A 184 -15.75 8.54 -3.42
N LYS A 185 -14.92 7.86 -2.63
CA LYS A 185 -14.63 6.45 -2.82
C LYS A 185 -15.74 5.59 -2.24
N THR A 186 -16.12 4.55 -2.98
CA THR A 186 -17.09 3.54 -2.54
C THR A 186 -16.40 2.48 -1.70
N PHE A 187 -15.20 2.07 -2.11
CA PHE A 187 -14.40 1.09 -1.38
C PHE A 187 -13.84 1.70 -0.09
N ALA A 188 -14.28 1.20 1.03
CA ALA A 188 -13.89 1.72 2.33
C ALA A 188 -12.47 1.29 2.73
N THR A 189 -11.79 2.12 3.52
CA THR A 189 -10.46 1.80 4.03
C THR A 189 -10.31 2.24 5.47
N SER A 190 -9.53 1.49 6.24
CA SER A 190 -9.16 1.88 7.60
C SER A 190 -7.73 1.43 7.91
N ALA A 191 -6.85 2.37 8.24
CA ALA A 191 -5.45 2.09 8.50
C ALA A 191 -4.96 2.81 9.77
N ASN A 192 -4.09 2.15 10.55
CA ASN A 192 -3.63 2.74 11.81
C ASN A 192 -2.38 3.61 11.60
N ILE A 193 -2.47 4.87 11.99
CA ILE A 193 -1.32 5.76 12.14
C ILE A 193 -0.85 5.69 13.60
N ARG A 194 0.35 5.19 13.80
CA ARG A 194 0.99 5.04 15.12
C ARG A 194 1.64 6.35 15.56
N SER A 195 1.04 7.00 16.55
CA SER A 195 1.51 8.28 17.11
C SER A 195 2.85 8.16 17.86
N ASP A 196 3.12 7.01 18.47
CA ASP A 196 4.37 6.70 19.16
C ASP A 196 5.57 6.73 18.20
N PHE A 197 5.42 6.22 16.98
CA PHE A 197 6.49 6.29 15.97
C PHE A 197 6.61 7.67 15.31
N ILE A 198 5.52 8.44 15.21
CA ILE A 198 5.63 9.86 14.85
C ILE A 198 6.47 10.60 15.90
N ALA A 199 6.22 10.36 17.18
CA ALA A 199 6.99 10.95 18.29
C ALA A 199 8.45 10.51 18.30
N HIS A 200 8.73 9.26 17.93
CA HIS A 200 10.10 8.72 17.92
C HIS A 200 10.98 9.36 16.83
N PHE A 201 10.43 9.54 15.61
CA PHE A 201 11.18 10.07 14.47
C PHE A 201 11.00 11.58 14.24
N GLY A 202 10.18 12.25 15.04
CA GLY A 202 9.88 13.66 14.88
C GLY A 202 9.13 14.24 16.08
N VAL A 203 8.18 15.12 15.80
CA VAL A 203 7.33 15.73 16.82
C VAL A 203 5.91 15.23 16.61
N TYR A 204 5.32 14.66 17.65
CA TYR A 204 3.90 14.31 17.67
C TYR A 204 3.08 15.45 18.30
N ASN A 205 2.10 15.91 17.57
CA ASN A 205 0.98 16.75 18.01
C ASN A 205 -0.19 16.51 17.04
N GLU A 206 -1.34 17.12 17.30
CA GLU A 206 -2.53 16.93 16.44
C GLU A 206 -2.31 17.47 15.02
N GLU A 207 -1.50 18.49 14.81
CA GLU A 207 -1.17 19.03 13.49
C GLU A 207 -0.30 18.07 12.69
N THR A 208 0.69 17.43 13.32
CA THR A 208 1.50 16.40 12.63
C THR A 208 0.69 15.14 12.36
N TYR A 209 -0.21 14.74 13.26
CA TYR A 209 -1.12 13.63 13.01
C TYR A 209 -2.05 13.94 11.83
N ALA A 210 -2.61 15.15 11.77
CA ALA A 210 -3.45 15.59 10.67
C ALA A 210 -2.69 15.60 9.32
N ALA A 211 -1.42 16.00 9.33
CA ALA A 211 -0.59 15.95 8.12
C ALA A 211 -0.29 14.50 7.66
N TRP A 212 -0.12 13.56 8.59
CA TRP A 212 -0.03 12.13 8.27
C TRP A 212 -1.36 11.62 7.69
N TYR A 213 -2.48 12.06 8.25
CA TYR A 213 -3.80 11.69 7.77
C TYR A 213 -4.04 12.20 6.34
N ASP A 214 -3.72 13.48 6.06
CA ASP A 214 -3.82 14.07 4.71
C ASP A 214 -2.98 13.28 3.69
N MET A 215 -1.78 12.83 4.10
CA MET A 215 -0.94 11.98 3.24
C MET A 215 -1.58 10.60 2.98
N LEU A 216 -2.27 9.99 3.95
CA LEU A 216 -3.02 8.76 3.71
C LEU A 216 -4.17 8.99 2.73
N LEU A 217 -4.91 10.10 2.87
CA LEU A 217 -5.98 10.47 1.94
C LEU A 217 -5.49 10.64 0.51
N ASP A 218 -4.26 11.15 0.33
CA ASP A 218 -3.61 11.22 -0.99
C ASP A 218 -3.21 9.84 -1.56
N HIS A 219 -3.33 8.79 -0.73
CA HIS A 219 -3.16 7.39 -1.11
C HIS A 219 -4.49 6.61 -1.02
N ASN A 220 -5.64 7.28 -1.08
CA ASN A 220 -6.98 6.70 -0.99
C ASN A 220 -7.25 5.91 0.31
N MET A 221 -6.51 6.19 1.38
CA MET A 221 -6.66 5.51 2.67
C MET A 221 -7.21 6.45 3.74
N SER A 222 -8.21 6.00 4.48
CA SER A 222 -8.66 6.61 5.74
C SER A 222 -7.88 6.02 6.91
N ALA A 223 -7.75 6.78 8.00
CA ALA A 223 -7.12 6.25 9.20
C ALA A 223 -8.13 5.92 10.30
N TYR A 224 -7.71 5.08 11.25
CA TYR A 224 -8.53 4.67 12.39
C TYR A 224 -9.14 5.86 13.14
N ARG A 225 -8.35 6.88 13.43
CA ARG A 225 -8.77 8.02 14.23
C ARG A 225 -8.86 9.29 13.40
N ILE A 226 -9.98 9.99 13.52
CA ILE A 226 -10.14 11.33 12.94
C ILE A 226 -9.18 12.32 13.64
N PRO A 227 -8.42 13.13 12.89
CA PRO A 227 -7.61 14.20 13.45
C PRO A 227 -8.46 15.14 14.30
N TYR A 228 -7.91 15.59 15.43
CA TYR A 228 -8.56 16.45 16.43
C TYR A 228 -9.77 15.82 17.15
N GLY A 229 -10.26 14.64 16.70
CA GLY A 229 -11.42 13.95 17.26
C GLY A 229 -12.76 14.51 16.82
N ILE A 230 -13.83 13.75 17.11
CA ILE A 230 -15.18 14.01 16.60
C ILE A 230 -15.88 15.24 17.24
N PHE A 231 -15.44 15.70 18.42
CA PHE A 231 -16.01 16.84 19.12
C PHE A 231 -15.30 18.16 18.82
N ASP A 232 -14.11 18.14 18.24
CA ASP A 232 -13.39 19.36 17.84
C ASP A 232 -13.93 19.85 16.49
N PRO A 233 -14.23 21.16 16.34
CA PRO A 233 -14.68 21.72 15.05
C PRO A 233 -13.71 21.44 13.89
N ARG A 234 -12.41 21.31 14.16
CA ARG A 234 -11.40 20.97 13.14
C ARG A 234 -11.57 19.53 12.63
N GLY A 235 -12.10 18.62 13.47
CA GLY A 235 -12.41 17.24 13.10
C GLY A 235 -13.56 17.13 12.08
N GLU A 236 -14.49 18.10 12.06
CA GLU A 236 -15.60 18.13 11.09
C GLU A 236 -15.09 18.16 9.64
N LYS A 237 -13.99 18.86 9.37
CA LYS A 237 -13.34 18.89 8.05
C LYS A 237 -13.05 17.46 7.56
N TYR A 238 -12.54 16.61 8.44
CA TYR A 238 -12.17 15.25 8.09
C TYR A 238 -13.39 14.32 8.00
N MET A 239 -14.32 14.39 8.97
CA MET A 239 -15.55 13.61 8.91
C MET A 239 -16.37 13.91 7.64
N SER A 240 -16.29 15.15 7.13
CA SER A 240 -17.02 15.62 5.94
C SER A 240 -16.20 15.54 4.65
N ASP A 241 -14.92 15.17 4.71
CA ASP A 241 -14.08 15.02 3.50
C ASP A 241 -14.59 13.80 2.69
N PRO A 242 -14.90 13.96 1.39
CA PRO A 242 -15.39 12.86 0.56
C PRO A 242 -14.36 11.73 0.37
N ARG A 243 -13.07 11.99 0.60
CA ARG A 243 -12.02 10.96 0.56
C ARG A 243 -11.99 10.09 1.80
N VAL A 244 -12.56 10.55 2.92
CA VAL A 244 -12.68 9.77 4.15
C VAL A 244 -13.84 8.79 4.00
N THR A 245 -13.53 7.51 4.02
CA THR A 245 -14.49 6.43 3.81
C THR A 245 -14.91 5.75 5.11
N SER A 246 -14.08 5.83 6.16
CA SER A 246 -14.39 5.25 7.46
C SER A 246 -13.58 5.89 8.60
N PHE A 247 -14.02 5.67 9.84
CA PHE A 247 -13.25 5.91 11.05
C PHE A 247 -13.79 5.10 12.23
N ILE A 248 -12.91 4.72 13.14
CA ILE A 248 -13.27 4.01 14.37
C ILE A 248 -13.80 5.00 15.40
N VAL A 249 -14.92 4.67 15.98
CA VAL A 249 -15.50 5.37 17.12
C VAL A 249 -14.99 4.73 18.40
N SER A 250 -14.34 5.53 19.24
CA SER A 250 -13.89 5.05 20.55
C SER A 250 -15.08 4.70 21.45
N ILE A 251 -15.02 3.53 22.06
CA ILE A 251 -16.03 3.07 23.02
C ILE A 251 -15.59 3.56 24.42
N PRO A 252 -16.30 4.51 25.03
CA PRO A 252 -15.94 4.99 26.35
C PRO A 252 -16.25 3.92 27.41
N THR A 253 -15.26 3.60 28.23
CA THR A 253 -15.37 2.60 29.31
C THR A 253 -14.83 3.10 30.63
N ASP A 254 -15.34 2.54 31.72
CA ASP A 254 -14.75 2.71 33.05
C ASP A 254 -13.52 1.78 33.24
N LYS A 255 -12.90 1.84 34.41
CA LYS A 255 -11.72 1.02 34.77
C LYS A 255 -12.02 -0.51 34.81
N ASP A 256 -13.27 -0.91 34.88
CA ASP A 256 -13.72 -2.29 34.92
C ASP A 256 -14.23 -2.76 33.53
N ASN A 257 -13.99 -1.95 32.48
CA ASN A 257 -14.42 -2.13 31.09
C ASN A 257 -15.95 -2.14 30.88
N ASN A 258 -16.72 -1.49 31.76
CA ASN A 258 -18.14 -1.26 31.49
C ASN A 258 -18.31 -0.03 30.61
N ILE A 259 -19.27 -0.08 29.67
CA ILE A 259 -19.58 1.04 28.77
C ILE A 259 -20.12 2.21 29.58
N LEU A 260 -19.58 3.41 29.37
CA LEU A 260 -20.09 4.66 29.91
C LEU A 260 -21.22 5.16 28.99
N GLU A 261 -22.44 4.73 29.27
CA GLU A 261 -23.61 4.96 28.40
C GLU A 261 -23.86 6.46 28.13
N ASP A 262 -23.71 7.33 29.13
CA ASP A 262 -23.91 8.78 28.96
C ASP A 262 -22.87 9.40 27.99
N GLU A 263 -21.61 8.93 28.02
CA GLU A 263 -20.57 9.39 27.10
C GLU A 263 -20.81 8.84 25.69
N LEU A 264 -21.21 7.58 25.58
CA LEU A 264 -21.57 6.96 24.31
C LEU A 264 -22.79 7.66 23.67
N ALA A 265 -23.78 8.03 24.47
CA ALA A 265 -24.94 8.79 24.00
C ALA A 265 -24.56 10.17 23.43
N LYS A 266 -23.56 10.86 24.03
CA LYS A 266 -23.03 12.12 23.47
C LYS A 266 -22.34 11.90 22.12
N ILE A 267 -21.53 10.85 22.00
CA ILE A 267 -20.88 10.46 20.73
C ILE A 267 -21.94 10.19 19.66
N ARG A 268 -22.94 9.38 19.98
CA ARG A 268 -24.06 9.07 19.08
C ARG A 268 -24.80 10.35 18.66
N ALA A 269 -25.13 11.24 19.60
CA ALA A 269 -25.79 12.50 19.31
C ALA A 269 -24.96 13.37 18.35
N ARG A 270 -23.66 13.45 18.58
CA ARG A 270 -22.73 14.21 17.72
C ARG A 270 -22.69 13.67 16.28
N LEU A 271 -22.57 12.35 16.12
CA LEU A 271 -22.55 11.73 14.79
C LEU A 271 -23.88 11.86 14.04
N LYS A 272 -25.00 11.89 14.76
CA LYS A 272 -26.34 12.11 14.19
C LYS A 272 -26.58 13.53 13.65
N GLU A 273 -25.71 14.50 13.95
CA GLU A 273 -25.81 15.84 13.37
C GLU A 273 -25.61 15.82 11.84
N ASN A 274 -24.88 14.80 11.33
CA ASN A 274 -24.71 14.61 9.89
C ASN A 274 -24.79 13.11 9.54
N PRO A 275 -25.80 12.67 8.75
CA PRO A 275 -25.94 11.26 8.36
C PRO A 275 -24.73 10.66 7.65
N GLU A 276 -23.94 11.47 6.92
CA GLU A 276 -22.73 10.98 6.24
C GLU A 276 -21.61 10.61 7.24
N TRP A 277 -21.57 11.23 8.42
CA TRP A 277 -20.64 10.85 9.47
C TRP A 277 -20.97 9.49 10.07
N LEU A 278 -22.28 9.20 10.25
CA LEU A 278 -22.74 7.89 10.73
C LEU A 278 -22.38 6.75 9.79
N LYS A 279 -22.52 6.97 8.47
CA LYS A 279 -22.19 5.96 7.46
C LYS A 279 -20.71 5.55 7.46
N LYS A 280 -19.83 6.47 7.90
CA LYS A 280 -18.38 6.26 7.95
C LYS A 280 -17.91 5.71 9.29
N ALA A 281 -18.73 5.83 10.33
CA ALA A 281 -18.40 5.47 11.71
C ALA A 281 -18.63 3.98 11.96
N PHE A 282 -17.69 3.31 12.63
CA PHE A 282 -17.87 1.95 13.10
C PHE A 282 -17.18 1.74 14.46
N PHE A 283 -17.63 0.74 15.21
CA PHE A 283 -16.97 0.26 16.41
C PHE A 283 -16.04 -0.92 16.09
N LEU A 284 -14.92 -0.99 16.80
CA LEU A 284 -14.03 -2.15 16.81
C LEU A 284 -13.79 -2.53 18.28
N PRO A 285 -14.69 -3.29 18.90
CA PRO A 285 -14.64 -3.56 20.33
C PRO A 285 -13.58 -4.58 20.72
N LEU A 286 -13.23 -5.50 19.84
CA LEU A 286 -12.25 -6.54 20.07
C LEU A 286 -11.55 -6.91 18.77
N ASP A 287 -10.22 -6.91 18.81
CA ASP A 287 -9.38 -7.29 17.69
C ASP A 287 -9.10 -8.81 17.74
N GLU A 288 -9.29 -9.46 16.61
CA GLU A 288 -8.93 -10.87 16.36
C GLU A 288 -9.35 -11.87 17.46
N PRO A 289 -10.63 -11.97 17.82
CA PRO A 289 -11.09 -12.96 18.80
C PRO A 289 -10.84 -14.38 18.27
N HIS A 290 -10.13 -15.20 19.05
CA HIS A 290 -9.71 -16.56 18.68
C HIS A 290 -9.88 -17.58 19.81
N THR A 291 -10.62 -17.22 20.87
CA THR A 291 -11.02 -18.13 21.94
C THR A 291 -12.51 -18.02 22.21
N LYS A 292 -13.10 -19.07 22.80
CA LYS A 292 -14.54 -19.08 23.16
C LYS A 292 -14.89 -17.95 24.12
N GLU A 293 -13.98 -17.62 25.03
CA GLU A 293 -14.13 -16.54 26.00
C GLU A 293 -14.12 -15.17 25.31
N GLN A 294 -13.22 -14.97 24.33
CA GLN A 294 -13.16 -13.74 23.56
C GLN A 294 -14.40 -13.57 22.66
N LEU A 295 -14.89 -14.64 22.04
CA LEU A 295 -16.13 -14.62 21.25
C LEU A 295 -17.34 -14.31 22.13
N ALA A 296 -17.43 -14.91 23.32
CA ALA A 296 -18.50 -14.58 24.26
C ALA A 296 -18.46 -13.11 24.71
N LYS A 297 -17.24 -12.56 24.90
CA LYS A 297 -17.05 -11.14 25.21
C LYS A 297 -17.44 -10.25 24.03
N LEU A 298 -17.03 -10.58 22.81
CA LEU A 298 -17.43 -9.84 21.60
C LEU A 298 -18.96 -9.78 21.49
N ARG A 299 -19.63 -10.93 21.60
CA ARG A 299 -21.11 -11.01 21.55
C ARG A 299 -21.77 -10.12 22.61
N GLU A 300 -21.23 -10.07 23.83
CA GLU A 300 -21.77 -9.21 24.88
C GLU A 300 -21.59 -7.73 24.53
N TRP A 301 -20.44 -7.34 23.98
CA TRP A 301 -20.20 -5.98 23.54
C TRP A 301 -21.12 -5.59 22.36
N GLU A 302 -21.27 -6.45 21.37
CA GLU A 302 -22.14 -6.21 20.22
C GLU A 302 -23.58 -6.01 20.67
N LYS A 303 -24.08 -6.87 21.55
CA LYS A 303 -25.44 -6.75 22.12
C LYS A 303 -25.66 -5.40 22.81
N GLN A 304 -24.69 -4.95 23.61
CA GLN A 304 -24.80 -3.66 24.32
C GLN A 304 -24.71 -2.49 23.33
N LEU A 305 -23.74 -2.50 22.42
CA LEU A 305 -23.53 -1.43 21.45
C LEU A 305 -24.70 -1.30 20.47
N THR A 306 -25.23 -2.41 19.97
CA THR A 306 -26.43 -2.41 19.11
C THR A 306 -27.65 -1.86 19.84
N ALA A 307 -27.83 -2.16 21.13
CA ALA A 307 -28.91 -1.59 21.92
C ALA A 307 -28.77 -0.07 22.13
N LEU A 308 -27.53 0.41 22.32
CA LEU A 308 -27.22 1.83 22.61
C LEU A 308 -27.07 2.68 21.35
N CYS A 309 -26.48 2.12 20.30
CA CYS A 309 -26.11 2.83 19.05
C CYS A 309 -26.42 1.97 17.81
N PRO A 310 -27.69 1.63 17.54
CA PRO A 310 -28.06 0.71 16.45
C PRO A 310 -27.71 1.20 15.04
N GLU A 311 -27.29 2.46 14.89
CA GLU A 311 -26.92 3.05 13.60
C GLU A 311 -25.42 2.94 13.29
N ILE A 312 -24.61 2.47 14.24
CA ILE A 312 -23.15 2.35 14.09
C ILE A 312 -22.78 0.89 14.02
N GLU A 313 -22.24 0.45 12.90
CA GLU A 313 -21.84 -0.92 12.68
C GLU A 313 -20.70 -1.36 13.60
N ILE A 314 -20.61 -2.64 13.86
CA ILE A 314 -19.59 -3.24 14.73
C ILE A 314 -18.74 -4.18 13.89
N MET A 315 -17.45 -3.85 13.77
CA MET A 315 -16.49 -4.66 13.04
C MET A 315 -15.85 -5.70 13.94
N ALA A 316 -15.73 -6.92 13.44
CA ALA A 316 -15.01 -7.99 14.08
C ALA A 316 -13.94 -8.57 13.11
N PRO A 317 -12.67 -8.10 13.16
CA PRO A 317 -11.57 -8.74 12.42
C PRO A 317 -11.26 -10.10 13.02
N TYR A 318 -10.97 -11.09 12.16
CA TYR A 318 -10.52 -12.40 12.64
C TYR A 318 -9.63 -13.11 11.61
N TYR A 319 -8.61 -13.83 12.11
CA TYR A 319 -7.57 -14.46 11.30
C TYR A 319 -7.69 -15.99 11.20
N THR A 320 -8.56 -16.59 12.01
CA THR A 320 -8.72 -18.05 12.09
C THR A 320 -10.18 -18.39 12.39
N ASN A 321 -10.60 -19.59 12.00
CA ASN A 321 -11.93 -20.11 12.28
C ASN A 321 -11.82 -21.29 13.27
N ILE A 322 -12.14 -21.05 14.53
CA ILE A 322 -12.04 -22.04 15.60
C ILE A 322 -13.33 -22.81 15.82
N GLN A 323 -13.20 -24.06 16.29
CA GLN A 323 -14.35 -24.87 16.68
C GLN A 323 -14.91 -24.43 18.04
N ILE A 324 -16.18 -24.05 18.07
CA ILE A 324 -16.86 -23.59 19.29
C ILE A 324 -17.75 -24.66 19.91
N GLY A 325 -18.15 -25.68 19.14
CA GLY A 325 -19.01 -26.79 19.57
C GLY A 325 -18.93 -27.97 18.62
N GLU A 326 -19.73 -29.00 18.84
CA GLU A 326 -19.84 -30.14 17.93
C GLU A 326 -20.49 -29.68 16.61
N GLY A 327 -19.72 -29.77 15.51
CA GLY A 327 -20.17 -29.35 14.18
C GLY A 327 -20.47 -27.86 14.05
N ARG A 328 -19.90 -27.04 14.91
CA ARG A 328 -20.13 -25.58 14.94
C ARG A 328 -18.81 -24.83 15.16
N ASP A 329 -18.59 -23.78 14.39
CA ASP A 329 -17.38 -22.97 14.39
C ASP A 329 -17.63 -21.48 14.68
N GLN A 330 -16.55 -20.70 14.70
CA GLN A 330 -16.57 -19.27 14.95
C GLN A 330 -17.44 -18.51 13.94
N THR A 331 -17.41 -18.87 12.66
CA THR A 331 -18.23 -18.24 11.64
C THR A 331 -19.73 -18.46 11.91
N ASP A 332 -20.14 -19.65 12.36
CA ASP A 332 -21.54 -19.90 12.75
C ASP A 332 -21.95 -19.06 13.96
N ASP A 333 -21.04 -18.85 14.90
CA ASP A 333 -21.28 -18.04 16.09
C ASP A 333 -21.46 -16.57 15.74
N MET A 334 -20.52 -16.02 14.98
CA MET A 334 -20.51 -14.61 14.57
C MET A 334 -21.72 -14.27 13.66
N ALA A 335 -22.17 -15.20 12.83
CA ALA A 335 -23.34 -15.02 11.95
C ALA A 335 -24.65 -14.72 12.67
N GLU A 336 -24.70 -14.86 14.01
CA GLU A 336 -25.87 -14.53 14.81
C GLU A 336 -25.94 -13.04 15.22
N TYR A 337 -24.80 -12.29 15.11
CA TYR A 337 -24.71 -10.96 15.69
C TYR A 337 -23.76 -9.98 14.98
N THR A 338 -22.89 -10.44 14.07
CA THR A 338 -21.97 -9.57 13.31
C THR A 338 -22.65 -9.08 12.04
N ASP A 339 -22.54 -7.78 11.74
CA ASP A 339 -23.05 -7.12 10.54
C ASP A 339 -21.95 -6.49 9.67
N LEU A 340 -20.76 -6.24 10.22
CA LEU A 340 -19.58 -5.80 9.49
C LEU A 340 -18.42 -6.79 9.69
N TRP A 341 -18.32 -7.73 8.78
CA TRP A 341 -17.30 -8.77 8.79
C TRP A 341 -15.95 -8.27 8.32
N CYS A 342 -14.87 -8.76 8.91
CA CYS A 342 -13.51 -8.46 8.45
C CYS A 342 -12.59 -9.69 8.59
N PRO A 343 -12.82 -10.77 7.83
CA PRO A 343 -11.92 -11.92 7.83
C PRO A 343 -10.58 -11.57 7.15
N LYS A 344 -9.48 -12.19 7.63
CA LYS A 344 -8.20 -12.16 6.91
C LYS A 344 -8.40 -12.75 5.51
N LEU A 345 -7.79 -12.15 4.48
CA LEU A 345 -8.08 -12.48 3.08
C LEU A 345 -7.86 -13.96 2.74
N CYS A 346 -6.91 -14.64 3.34
CA CYS A 346 -6.68 -16.07 3.09
C CYS A 346 -7.84 -16.97 3.54
N LEU A 347 -8.67 -16.53 4.50
CA LEU A 347 -9.81 -17.34 4.97
C LEU A 347 -10.88 -17.61 3.89
N TRP A 348 -10.83 -16.86 2.79
CA TRP A 348 -11.66 -17.15 1.62
C TRP A 348 -11.20 -18.40 0.86
N ASP A 349 -10.05 -19.00 1.24
CA ASP A 349 -9.63 -20.34 0.84
C ASP A 349 -10.05 -21.33 1.92
N ASP A 350 -10.82 -22.35 1.56
CA ASP A 350 -11.31 -23.36 2.49
C ASP A 350 -10.19 -24.12 3.22
N ALA A 351 -9.00 -24.24 2.60
CA ALA A 351 -7.85 -24.88 3.22
C ALA A 351 -7.36 -24.08 4.45
N GLU A 352 -7.38 -22.75 4.35
CA GLU A 352 -7.00 -21.86 5.45
C GLU A 352 -8.12 -21.74 6.49
N SER A 353 -9.37 -21.59 6.00
CA SER A 353 -10.52 -21.38 6.89
C SER A 353 -10.90 -22.63 7.70
N TYR A 354 -10.71 -23.83 7.14
CA TYR A 354 -11.20 -25.10 7.72
C TYR A 354 -10.08 -26.10 8.02
N GLY A 355 -8.81 -25.69 7.88
CA GLY A 355 -7.69 -26.63 7.90
C GLY A 355 -7.33 -27.16 9.28
N GLU A 356 -6.81 -26.33 10.15
CA GLU A 356 -6.07 -26.77 11.33
C GLU A 356 -6.92 -26.82 12.62
N PHE A 357 -7.91 -25.96 12.74
CA PHE A 357 -8.64 -25.72 14.01
C PHE A 357 -10.01 -26.35 14.07
N LEU A 358 -10.44 -27.07 13.02
CA LEU A 358 -11.72 -27.77 12.96
C LEU A 358 -11.51 -29.28 12.86
N ASP A 359 -12.20 -30.05 13.68
CA ASP A 359 -12.23 -31.53 13.62
C ASP A 359 -13.30 -32.07 12.65
N TYR A 360 -13.99 -31.19 11.95
CA TYR A 360 -14.99 -31.49 10.95
C TYR A 360 -14.87 -30.54 9.74
N LYS A 361 -15.40 -30.94 8.60
CA LYS A 361 -15.50 -30.08 7.43
C LYS A 361 -16.93 -29.52 7.34
N PRO A 362 -17.10 -28.18 7.34
CA PRO A 362 -18.38 -27.55 7.06
C PRO A 362 -18.96 -28.00 5.70
N ALA A 363 -20.28 -28.06 5.60
CA ALA A 363 -20.97 -28.49 4.38
C ALA A 363 -20.86 -27.46 3.25
N LYS A 364 -20.70 -26.19 3.60
CA LYS A 364 -20.55 -25.06 2.67
C LYS A 364 -19.15 -24.51 2.74
N SER A 365 -18.63 -24.02 1.62
CA SER A 365 -17.37 -23.28 1.60
C SER A 365 -17.48 -21.98 2.42
N PHE A 366 -16.33 -21.44 2.81
CA PHE A 366 -16.30 -20.14 3.49
C PHE A 366 -16.91 -19.03 2.60
N GLU A 367 -16.58 -19.03 1.30
CA GLU A 367 -17.14 -18.08 0.33
C GLU A 367 -18.68 -18.20 0.24
N GLU A 368 -19.24 -19.43 0.18
CA GLU A 368 -20.70 -19.62 0.19
C GLU A 368 -21.34 -19.05 1.46
N ARG A 369 -20.71 -19.25 2.62
CA ARG A 369 -21.20 -18.73 3.92
C ARG A 369 -21.18 -17.21 3.98
N MET A 370 -20.09 -16.57 3.49
CA MET A 370 -20.01 -15.11 3.42
C MET A 370 -21.03 -14.53 2.44
N ASN A 371 -21.25 -15.16 1.29
CA ASN A 371 -22.29 -14.75 0.33
C ASN A 371 -23.69 -14.83 0.94
N GLU A 372 -23.95 -15.78 1.85
CA GLU A 372 -25.21 -15.85 2.59
C GLU A 372 -25.37 -14.70 3.59
N GLN A 373 -24.28 -14.24 4.22
CA GLN A 373 -24.34 -13.07 5.09
C GLN A 373 -24.56 -11.78 4.26
N ILE A 374 -23.85 -11.61 3.16
CA ILE A 374 -24.07 -10.49 2.23
C ILE A 374 -25.53 -10.46 1.75
N ALA A 375 -26.11 -11.62 1.42
CA ALA A 375 -27.52 -11.71 1.00
C ALA A 375 -28.52 -11.34 2.12
N LYS A 376 -28.11 -11.38 3.39
CA LYS A 376 -28.91 -10.89 4.53
C LYS A 376 -28.77 -9.38 4.76
N GLY A 377 -27.78 -8.74 4.14
CA GLY A 377 -27.49 -7.31 4.27
C GLY A 377 -26.22 -6.99 5.05
N ASP A 378 -25.45 -8.01 5.44
CA ASP A 378 -24.16 -7.80 6.11
C ASP A 378 -23.11 -7.25 5.13
N ARG A 379 -22.13 -6.53 5.66
CA ARG A 379 -21.04 -5.93 4.90
C ARG A 379 -19.74 -6.72 5.08
N MET A 380 -18.93 -6.76 4.02
CA MET A 380 -17.68 -7.50 4.00
C MET A 380 -16.48 -6.60 3.79
N TRP A 381 -15.57 -6.58 4.77
CA TRP A 381 -14.23 -6.07 4.63
C TRP A 381 -13.23 -7.22 4.65
N SER A 382 -11.96 -6.91 4.44
CA SER A 382 -10.89 -7.88 4.58
C SER A 382 -9.58 -7.18 4.94
N TYR A 383 -8.59 -7.95 5.41
CA TYR A 383 -7.28 -7.43 5.75
C TYR A 383 -6.16 -8.45 5.47
N VAL A 384 -4.94 -7.95 5.46
CA VAL A 384 -3.70 -8.74 5.52
C VAL A 384 -2.79 -8.15 6.60
N CYS A 385 -1.89 -8.96 7.15
CA CYS A 385 -0.93 -8.56 8.18
C CYS A 385 0.41 -9.30 7.99
N ASN A 386 1.05 -9.76 9.07
CA ASN A 386 2.25 -10.57 9.02
C ASN A 386 2.05 -11.98 8.42
N ASP A 387 0.86 -12.33 8.06
CA ASP A 387 0.35 -13.59 7.56
C ASP A 387 -0.82 -13.30 6.58
N PRO A 388 -1.17 -14.16 5.60
CA PRO A 388 -0.63 -15.48 5.30
C PRO A 388 0.68 -15.46 4.52
N ASP A 389 1.33 -16.63 4.39
CA ASP A 389 2.54 -16.83 3.60
C ASP A 389 2.31 -16.89 2.09
N ASP A 390 3.42 -16.88 1.31
CA ASP A 390 3.36 -17.27 -0.09
C ASP A 390 2.64 -18.61 -0.24
N PRO A 391 1.76 -18.77 -1.25
CA PRO A 391 1.62 -17.87 -2.40
C PRO A 391 0.51 -16.80 -2.29
N TYR A 392 -0.07 -16.55 -1.12
CA TYR A 392 -1.04 -15.46 -0.95
C TYR A 392 -0.37 -14.08 -1.10
N ALA A 393 -1.12 -13.11 -1.61
CA ALA A 393 -0.63 -11.73 -1.71
C ALA A 393 -0.51 -11.07 -0.34
N GLN A 394 0.60 -10.34 -0.16
CA GLN A 394 0.94 -9.64 1.07
C GLN A 394 1.58 -8.28 0.76
N LEU A 395 1.51 -7.35 1.72
CA LEU A 395 2.17 -6.05 1.58
C LEU A 395 3.64 -6.06 2.03
N PHE A 396 4.37 -7.17 1.80
CA PHE A 396 5.80 -7.25 2.13
C PHE A 396 6.67 -6.63 1.03
N ILE A 397 7.88 -6.22 1.39
CA ILE A 397 8.84 -5.61 0.46
C ILE A 397 9.23 -6.61 -0.64
N ASP A 398 9.37 -7.88 -0.32
CA ASP A 398 9.80 -8.95 -1.22
C ASP A 398 8.66 -9.68 -1.96
N THR A 399 7.41 -9.35 -1.71
CA THR A 399 6.27 -9.82 -2.51
C THR A 399 6.21 -9.08 -3.85
N GLU A 400 5.93 -9.79 -4.94
CA GLU A 400 5.77 -9.20 -6.28
C GLU A 400 4.67 -8.13 -6.29
N GLY A 401 4.98 -6.95 -6.84
CA GLY A 401 4.04 -5.82 -6.78
C GLY A 401 2.75 -6.04 -7.58
N ALA A 402 2.80 -6.80 -8.69
CA ALA A 402 1.59 -7.18 -9.41
C ALA A 402 0.63 -8.00 -8.52
N ASN A 403 1.16 -8.95 -7.73
CA ASN A 403 0.35 -9.74 -6.81
C ASN A 403 -0.31 -8.86 -5.75
N GLN A 404 0.44 -7.87 -5.23
CA GLN A 404 -0.08 -6.91 -4.24
C GLN A 404 -1.24 -6.08 -4.80
N ARG A 405 -1.18 -5.64 -6.06
CA ARG A 405 -2.27 -4.89 -6.70
C ARG A 405 -3.45 -5.82 -7.06
N LEU A 406 -3.18 -7.03 -7.55
CA LEU A 406 -4.19 -8.06 -7.83
C LEU A 406 -4.95 -8.54 -6.59
N MET A 407 -4.41 -8.36 -5.38
CA MET A 407 -5.12 -8.60 -4.12
C MET A 407 -6.44 -7.81 -4.05
N PHE A 408 -6.46 -6.56 -4.52
CA PHE A 408 -7.67 -5.74 -4.58
C PHE A 408 -8.69 -6.29 -5.61
N TRP A 409 -8.21 -6.89 -6.71
CA TRP A 409 -9.07 -7.58 -7.66
C TRP A 409 -9.71 -8.84 -7.04
N GLN A 410 -8.97 -9.56 -6.20
CA GLN A 410 -9.49 -10.70 -5.43
C GLN A 410 -10.59 -10.28 -4.45
N MET A 411 -10.44 -9.10 -3.82
CA MET A 411 -11.47 -8.51 -2.95
C MET A 411 -12.73 -8.17 -3.76
N TYR A 412 -12.59 -7.49 -4.90
CA TYR A 412 -13.72 -7.18 -5.77
C TYR A 412 -14.49 -8.43 -6.25
N GLN A 413 -13.79 -9.50 -6.60
CA GLN A 413 -14.40 -10.79 -7.01
C GLN A 413 -15.29 -11.42 -5.93
N ARG A 414 -15.16 -11.01 -4.68
CA ARG A 414 -15.82 -11.56 -3.49
C ARG A 414 -16.76 -10.57 -2.82
N ASP A 415 -17.10 -9.51 -3.52
CA ASP A 415 -17.94 -8.43 -2.98
C ASP A 415 -17.42 -7.89 -1.64
N VAL A 416 -16.08 -7.93 -1.43
CA VAL A 416 -15.41 -7.24 -0.32
C VAL A 416 -15.36 -5.76 -0.65
N GLU A 417 -15.96 -4.94 0.20
CA GLU A 417 -16.15 -3.51 -0.01
C GLU A 417 -15.29 -2.62 0.89
N GLY A 418 -14.34 -3.23 1.61
CA GLY A 418 -13.40 -2.47 2.41
C GLY A 418 -12.12 -3.22 2.77
N PHE A 419 -11.07 -2.45 3.06
CA PHE A 419 -9.74 -2.93 3.41
C PHE A 419 -9.27 -2.31 4.73
N LEU A 420 -8.91 -3.17 5.68
CA LEU A 420 -8.28 -2.77 6.93
C LEU A 420 -6.78 -3.08 6.88
N TYR A 421 -5.94 -2.15 7.37
CA TYR A 421 -4.51 -2.40 7.55
C TYR A 421 -4.03 -1.94 8.92
N TRP A 422 -3.46 -2.85 9.69
CA TRP A 422 -3.18 -2.68 11.10
C TRP A 422 -2.20 -1.55 11.45
N ALA A 423 -1.26 -1.19 10.56
CA ALA A 423 -0.40 -0.01 10.73
C ALA A 423 0.24 0.42 9.40
N VAL A 424 0.52 1.72 9.24
CA VAL A 424 1.19 2.30 8.07
C VAL A 424 2.57 2.86 8.38
N ASN A 425 2.94 2.95 9.65
CA ASN A 425 4.21 3.51 10.12
C ASN A 425 4.70 2.84 11.42
N TYR A 426 4.52 1.53 11.54
CA TYR A 426 5.04 0.74 12.65
C TYR A 426 6.51 0.36 12.40
N TYR A 427 7.43 0.95 13.13
CA TYR A 427 8.88 0.72 13.02
C TYR A 427 9.43 0.11 14.31
N GLY A 428 8.80 -0.95 14.78
CA GLY A 428 9.16 -1.59 16.02
C GLY A 428 9.27 -3.09 15.93
N TYR A 429 9.91 -3.69 16.90
CA TYR A 429 9.86 -5.13 17.14
C TYR A 429 9.57 -5.38 18.62
N LYS A 430 8.84 -6.43 18.91
CA LYS A 430 8.66 -6.89 20.30
C LYS A 430 9.97 -7.54 20.75
N SER A 431 10.55 -7.05 21.85
CA SER A 431 11.58 -7.80 22.55
C SER A 431 10.92 -9.05 23.17
N ASN A 432 11.69 -10.08 23.48
CA ASN A 432 11.19 -11.33 24.07
C ASN A 432 10.52 -11.16 25.47
N SER A 433 10.02 -10.00 25.80
CA SER A 433 9.26 -9.74 27.02
C SER A 433 7.77 -10.04 26.76
N ASP A 434 7.11 -10.61 27.77
CA ASP A 434 5.67 -10.94 27.73
C ASP A 434 4.75 -9.70 27.76
N SER A 435 5.32 -8.48 27.69
CA SER A 435 4.59 -7.21 27.70
C SER A 435 4.35 -6.73 26.27
N GLU A 436 3.10 -6.48 25.93
CA GLU A 436 2.70 -5.87 24.65
C GLU A 436 3.26 -4.44 24.47
N ASP A 437 3.60 -3.77 25.58
CA ASP A 437 4.10 -2.39 25.60
C ASP A 437 5.62 -2.29 25.35
N ASP A 438 6.35 -3.41 25.33
CA ASP A 438 7.80 -3.42 25.22
C ASP A 438 8.25 -3.51 23.75
N VAL A 439 7.95 -2.46 23.00
CA VAL A 439 8.32 -2.31 21.60
C VAL A 439 9.61 -1.51 21.47
N THR A 440 10.64 -2.12 20.88
CA THR A 440 11.89 -1.43 20.55
C THR A 440 11.82 -0.83 19.14
N PRO A 441 11.91 0.50 18.99
CA PRO A 441 11.94 1.14 17.67
C PRO A 441 13.21 0.79 16.90
N TYR A 442 13.11 0.71 15.57
CA TYR A 442 14.25 0.56 14.64
C TYR A 442 14.13 1.57 13.50
N ASN A 443 15.25 1.89 12.86
CA ASN A 443 15.26 2.75 11.70
C ASN A 443 14.87 1.95 10.43
N PRO A 444 13.69 2.19 9.81
CA PRO A 444 13.25 1.43 8.63
C PRO A 444 14.10 1.69 7.38
N TRP A 445 14.94 2.74 7.37
CA TRP A 445 15.88 3.00 6.29
C TRP A 445 17.10 2.08 6.30
N GLU A 446 17.43 1.51 7.45
CA GLU A 446 18.60 0.63 7.65
C GLU A 446 18.22 -0.83 7.73
N ILE A 447 17.06 -1.12 8.31
CA ILE A 447 16.61 -2.47 8.63
C ILE A 447 15.15 -2.61 8.19
N SER A 448 14.88 -3.68 7.43
CA SER A 448 13.51 -4.06 7.09
C SER A 448 12.99 -5.07 8.12
N ASN A 449 12.59 -4.60 9.29
CA ASN A 449 11.99 -5.37 10.38
C ASN A 449 12.71 -6.67 10.76
N PRO A 450 13.80 -6.60 11.60
CA PRO A 450 14.70 -7.74 11.83
C PRO A 450 14.10 -8.90 12.62
N ASN A 451 13.00 -8.69 13.35
CA ASN A 451 12.47 -9.65 14.33
C ASN A 451 10.97 -9.97 14.19
N MET A 452 10.26 -9.39 13.24
CA MET A 452 8.91 -9.83 12.94
C MET A 452 8.95 -11.12 12.12
N THR A 453 8.23 -12.11 12.60
CA THR A 453 8.01 -13.36 11.91
C THR A 453 6.51 -13.62 11.83
N ASP A 454 6.08 -14.35 10.80
CA ASP A 454 4.76 -14.97 10.75
C ASP A 454 4.62 -16.10 11.76
N GLY A 455 3.47 -16.77 11.75
CA GLY A 455 3.18 -17.91 12.62
C GLY A 455 4.17 -19.07 12.48
N ASP A 456 4.79 -19.24 11.31
CA ASP A 456 5.75 -20.29 10.99
C ASP A 456 7.22 -19.89 11.24
N GLY A 457 7.45 -18.68 11.75
CA GLY A 457 8.78 -18.17 12.05
C GLY A 457 9.53 -17.60 10.84
N ARG A 458 8.86 -17.40 9.69
CA ARG A 458 9.41 -16.71 8.53
C ARG A 458 9.45 -15.21 8.80
N ARG A 459 10.51 -14.54 8.35
CA ARG A 459 10.64 -13.08 8.49
C ARG A 459 9.74 -12.35 7.48
N VAL A 460 8.92 -11.43 7.97
CA VAL A 460 8.03 -10.57 7.19
C VAL A 460 8.64 -9.18 7.06
N TYR A 461 9.04 -8.83 5.84
CA TYR A 461 9.79 -7.61 5.58
C TYR A 461 8.86 -6.47 5.18
N GLY A 462 8.75 -5.47 6.06
CA GLY A 462 7.98 -4.26 5.78
C GLY A 462 6.51 -4.33 6.16
N ASP A 463 6.06 -5.40 6.85
CA ASP A 463 4.72 -5.43 7.41
C ASP A 463 4.54 -4.32 8.46
N GLY A 464 3.34 -3.73 8.51
CA GLY A 464 3.01 -2.64 9.41
C GLY A 464 3.57 -1.27 9.02
N TYR A 465 4.30 -1.13 7.91
CA TYR A 465 4.65 0.19 7.41
C TYR A 465 4.63 0.28 5.88
N LEU A 466 4.03 1.35 5.39
CA LEU A 466 3.94 1.72 3.97
C LEU A 466 4.64 3.06 3.71
N PHE A 467 4.98 3.79 4.75
CA PHE A 467 5.66 5.08 4.69
C PHE A 467 6.94 5.04 5.52
N TYR A 468 7.90 5.86 5.16
CA TYR A 468 9.20 5.98 5.82
C TYR A 468 9.34 7.34 6.48
N PRO A 469 10.03 7.47 7.64
CA PRO A 469 10.28 8.78 8.26
C PRO A 469 11.03 9.69 7.30
N GLY A 470 10.48 10.87 6.99
CA GLY A 470 11.08 11.79 6.02
C GLY A 470 12.32 12.53 6.53
N SER A 471 12.51 12.60 7.86
CA SER A 471 13.64 13.27 8.52
C SER A 471 15.01 12.74 8.05
N GLU A 472 15.15 11.44 7.88
CA GLU A 472 16.40 10.78 7.48
C GLU A 472 16.92 11.22 6.10
N VAL A 473 16.02 11.59 5.21
CA VAL A 473 16.36 11.99 3.82
C VAL A 473 15.99 13.45 3.54
N ARG A 474 15.60 14.22 4.58
CA ARG A 474 15.16 15.61 4.47
C ARG A 474 14.01 15.82 3.48
N ALA A 475 13.09 14.89 3.44
CA ALA A 475 11.94 14.88 2.54
C ALA A 475 10.62 15.25 3.23
N GLY A 476 10.68 16.08 4.27
CA GLY A 476 9.48 16.50 5.01
C GLY A 476 9.05 15.49 6.06
N LEU A 477 7.73 15.28 6.19
CA LEU A 477 7.13 14.46 7.24
C LEU A 477 7.41 12.97 7.04
N ALA A 478 7.16 12.48 5.83
CA ALA A 478 7.36 11.08 5.48
C ALA A 478 7.63 10.93 3.97
N CYS A 479 8.22 9.79 3.60
CA CYS A 479 8.31 9.32 2.22
C CYS A 479 7.33 8.18 2.00
N SER A 480 6.66 8.17 0.87
CA SER A 480 5.84 7.06 0.42
C SER A 480 6.71 5.86 0.02
N SER A 481 6.08 4.71 -0.17
CA SER A 481 6.71 3.52 -0.75
C SER A 481 6.00 3.09 -2.02
N ILE A 482 6.63 2.19 -2.77
CA ILE A 482 5.99 1.52 -3.91
C ILE A 482 4.73 0.77 -3.45
N ARG A 483 4.75 0.18 -2.26
CA ARG A 483 3.61 -0.54 -1.66
C ARG A 483 2.44 0.38 -1.36
N ALA A 484 2.69 1.57 -0.79
CA ALA A 484 1.64 2.57 -0.57
C ALA A 484 1.00 3.02 -1.89
N LYS A 485 1.79 3.16 -2.96
CA LYS A 485 1.26 3.47 -4.30
C LYS A 485 0.44 2.31 -4.87
N ILE A 486 0.90 1.08 -4.68
CA ILE A 486 0.16 -0.13 -5.10
C ILE A 486 -1.20 -0.23 -4.39
N VAL A 487 -1.26 0.09 -3.09
CA VAL A 487 -2.54 0.14 -2.36
C VAL A 487 -3.47 1.20 -2.93
N ARG A 488 -2.98 2.42 -3.17
CA ARG A 488 -3.73 3.50 -3.82
C ARG A 488 -4.30 3.04 -5.18
N ASP A 489 -3.43 2.51 -6.02
CA ASP A 489 -3.77 2.12 -7.39
C ASP A 489 -4.71 0.90 -7.40
N GLY A 490 -4.59 0.00 -6.42
CA GLY A 490 -5.52 -1.13 -6.24
C GLY A 490 -6.92 -0.68 -5.83
N ILE A 491 -7.03 0.35 -4.99
CA ILE A 491 -8.31 0.98 -4.64
C ILE A 491 -8.90 1.69 -5.86
N ASP A 492 -8.10 2.41 -6.63
CA ASP A 492 -8.55 3.05 -7.88
C ASP A 492 -9.00 2.01 -8.92
N ASP A 493 -8.42 0.82 -8.98
CA ASP A 493 -8.91 -0.29 -9.82
C ASP A 493 -10.32 -0.74 -9.40
N ILE A 494 -10.60 -0.88 -8.09
CA ILE A 494 -11.94 -1.23 -7.61
C ILE A 494 -12.95 -0.13 -7.95
N GLU A 495 -12.59 1.13 -7.78
CA GLU A 495 -13.45 2.25 -8.16
C GLU A 495 -13.72 2.29 -9.68
N LEU A 496 -12.73 1.93 -10.48
CA LEU A 496 -12.91 1.73 -11.92
C LEU A 496 -13.93 0.64 -12.21
N PHE A 497 -13.90 -0.49 -11.47
CA PHE A 497 -14.85 -1.59 -11.64
C PHE A 497 -16.26 -1.18 -11.22
N TYR A 498 -16.43 -0.52 -10.08
CA TYR A 498 -17.72 0.00 -9.64
C TYR A 498 -18.31 1.04 -10.62
N LEU A 499 -17.45 1.88 -11.21
CA LEU A 499 -17.90 2.78 -12.28
C LEU A 499 -18.30 1.99 -13.52
N ALA A 500 -17.52 0.97 -13.89
CA ALA A 500 -17.78 0.13 -15.06
C ALA A 500 -19.08 -0.68 -14.94
N GLU A 501 -19.47 -1.15 -13.75
CA GLU A 501 -20.74 -1.84 -13.50
C GLU A 501 -21.98 -1.02 -13.89
N LYS A 502 -21.88 0.30 -13.94
CA LYS A 502 -22.98 1.17 -14.36
C LYS A 502 -23.23 1.14 -15.87
N TYR A 503 -22.27 0.64 -16.65
CA TYR A 503 -22.29 0.69 -18.13
C TYR A 503 -22.03 -0.68 -18.78
N LEU A 504 -21.40 -1.60 -18.06
CA LEU A 504 -21.01 -2.93 -18.52
C LEU A 504 -21.62 -4.00 -17.60
N ASP A 505 -21.69 -5.22 -18.11
CA ASP A 505 -22.13 -6.38 -17.35
C ASP A 505 -21.14 -6.73 -16.23
N LYS A 506 -21.62 -6.87 -15.00
CA LYS A 506 -20.80 -7.21 -13.83
C LYS A 506 -20.05 -8.54 -14.01
N ASP A 507 -20.72 -9.56 -14.56
CA ASP A 507 -20.10 -10.87 -14.77
C ASP A 507 -18.95 -10.78 -15.78
N TRP A 508 -19.06 -9.91 -16.79
CA TRP A 508 -17.95 -9.66 -17.72
C TRP A 508 -16.74 -9.05 -16.98
N ILE A 509 -16.95 -8.06 -16.10
CA ILE A 509 -15.86 -7.44 -15.33
C ILE A 509 -15.23 -8.48 -14.40
N VAL A 510 -16.04 -9.24 -13.65
CA VAL A 510 -15.57 -10.31 -12.75
C VAL A 510 -14.76 -11.36 -13.53
N ASN A 511 -15.20 -11.75 -14.73
CA ASN A 511 -14.46 -12.69 -15.56
C ASN A 511 -13.11 -12.11 -16.01
N LYS A 512 -13.04 -10.80 -16.33
CA LYS A 512 -11.77 -10.12 -16.65
C LYS A 512 -10.83 -10.08 -15.44
N THR A 513 -11.34 -9.81 -14.27
CA THR A 513 -10.50 -9.86 -13.06
C THR A 513 -10.00 -11.28 -12.76
N LYS A 514 -10.83 -12.31 -13.00
CA LYS A 514 -10.41 -13.73 -12.88
C LYS A 514 -9.35 -14.16 -13.91
N GLU A 515 -9.27 -13.51 -15.07
CA GLU A 515 -8.13 -13.73 -15.98
C GLU A 515 -6.79 -13.24 -15.39
N GLY A 516 -6.84 -12.23 -14.53
CA GLY A 516 -5.68 -11.67 -13.80
C GLY A 516 -5.29 -12.51 -12.59
N THR A 517 -6.29 -12.94 -11.82
CA THR A 517 -6.10 -13.71 -10.58
C THR A 517 -7.26 -14.68 -10.39
N PRO A 518 -7.14 -15.92 -10.90
CA PRO A 518 -8.23 -16.89 -10.84
C PRO A 518 -8.49 -17.49 -9.47
N THR A 519 -7.51 -17.45 -8.57
CA THR A 519 -7.59 -17.89 -7.17
C THR A 519 -6.82 -16.94 -6.28
N LEU A 520 -6.91 -17.08 -4.96
CA LEU A 520 -6.16 -16.27 -4.00
C LEU A 520 -4.63 -16.48 -4.08
N THR A 521 -4.19 -17.56 -4.73
CA THR A 521 -2.79 -17.98 -4.80
C THR A 521 -2.24 -18.01 -6.22
N SER A 522 -3.02 -17.56 -7.22
CA SER A 522 -2.64 -17.60 -8.63
C SER A 522 -2.72 -16.22 -9.26
N TYR A 523 -1.64 -15.80 -9.91
CA TYR A 523 -1.48 -14.45 -10.44
C TYR A 523 -0.98 -14.48 -11.88
N SER A 524 -1.47 -13.54 -12.67
CA SER A 524 -0.95 -13.32 -14.03
C SER A 524 0.40 -12.59 -14.00
N THR A 525 1.08 -12.53 -15.14
CA THR A 525 2.25 -11.68 -15.30
C THR A 525 1.88 -10.20 -15.24
N SER A 526 2.86 -9.33 -14.89
CA SER A 526 2.70 -7.88 -14.88
C SER A 526 2.12 -7.32 -16.19
N ASP A 527 2.64 -7.77 -17.33
CA ASP A 527 2.17 -7.34 -18.65
C ASP A 527 0.70 -7.75 -18.92
N LYS A 528 0.31 -8.97 -18.52
CA LYS A 528 -1.07 -9.43 -18.68
C LYS A 528 -2.01 -8.66 -17.76
N PHE A 529 -1.63 -8.45 -16.51
CA PHE A 529 -2.38 -7.65 -15.56
C PHE A 529 -2.64 -6.23 -16.11
N ALA A 530 -1.58 -5.53 -16.52
CA ALA A 530 -1.69 -4.19 -17.08
C ALA A 530 -2.60 -4.16 -18.34
N ALA A 531 -2.47 -5.16 -19.22
CA ALA A 531 -3.33 -5.27 -20.41
C ALA A 531 -4.81 -5.46 -20.07
N LEU A 532 -5.14 -6.25 -19.05
CA LEU A 532 -6.52 -6.46 -18.59
C LEU A 532 -7.13 -5.17 -18.03
N ARG A 533 -6.37 -4.42 -17.21
CA ARG A 533 -6.81 -3.11 -16.71
C ARG A 533 -7.13 -2.15 -17.84
N ILE A 534 -6.24 -2.07 -18.84
CA ILE A 534 -6.43 -1.24 -20.02
C ILE A 534 -7.67 -1.68 -20.82
N GLU A 535 -7.90 -2.98 -20.97
CA GLU A 535 -9.08 -3.52 -21.65
C GLU A 535 -10.38 -3.09 -20.96
N ILE A 536 -10.43 -3.15 -19.62
CA ILE A 536 -11.60 -2.70 -18.83
C ILE A 536 -11.82 -1.19 -19.00
N GLY A 537 -10.76 -0.37 -18.87
CA GLY A 537 -10.85 1.08 -19.05
C GLY A 537 -11.31 1.49 -20.44
N ASN A 538 -10.77 0.86 -21.49
CA ASN A 538 -11.20 1.11 -22.86
C ASN A 538 -12.65 0.69 -23.11
N ALA A 539 -13.08 -0.46 -22.56
CA ALA A 539 -14.45 -0.92 -22.69
C ALA A 539 -15.44 0.05 -21.99
N LEU A 540 -15.07 0.56 -20.82
CA LEU A 540 -15.86 1.58 -20.12
C LEU A 540 -15.96 2.86 -20.95
N GLU A 541 -14.84 3.40 -21.44
CA GLU A 541 -14.84 4.62 -22.26
C GLU A 541 -15.73 4.47 -23.50
N GLU A 542 -15.68 3.31 -24.18
CA GLU A 542 -16.54 3.01 -25.33
C GLU A 542 -18.03 2.89 -24.95
N ALA A 543 -18.33 2.31 -23.77
CA ALA A 543 -19.70 2.17 -23.30
C ALA A 543 -20.33 3.52 -22.91
N MET A 544 -19.54 4.43 -22.34
CA MET A 544 -20.01 5.77 -21.97
C MET A 544 -20.28 6.69 -23.17
N LYS A 545 -19.76 6.39 -24.37
CA LYS A 545 -20.04 7.14 -25.61
C LYS A 545 -21.39 6.77 -26.23
N LYS A 546 -22.04 5.71 -25.81
CA LYS A 546 -23.33 5.21 -26.32
C LYS A 546 -24.51 5.79 -25.54
#